data_92a503c517e76658e8a68a05c414a808
#
_entry.id   92a503c517e76658e8a68a05c414a808
#
_cell.length_a   1.000
_cell.length_b   1.000
_cell.length_c   1.000
_cell.angle_alpha   90.00
_cell.angle_beta   90.00
_cell.angle_gamma   90.00
#
_symmetry.space_group_name_H-M   'P 1'
#
loop_
_entity.id
_entity.type
_entity.pdbx_description
1 polymer ?
#
loop_
_entity_poly.entity_id
_entity_poly.type
_entity_poly.pdbx_seq_one_letter_code
_entity_poly.pdbx_strand_id
1 'polypeptide(L)'
;MKSENLSTGNALIDNELDIRGLFRLLWRGKVWPIAIGLLFAVVALGYSYLVKQEWSATAITDKPTVNMLGGYYSQQQFLRNLDARSFSAPQPEQPSISADAYDEFIMQLAAYDTRRDFWLQTDYYKQRLEGDEKADAALLDELVNNIQFTPRDDGKKTNDSVKLVAETSKDSNTLLRQYVVFASQRAASHLNEEIKGAWAARTIFMKSQIKRQEAVAKAIYDREVRSVELALKIAQQQGISRSQTDTPADEIPASEMFLLGRPMLQARLETLQTSGPHYELDYDQNRAMLATLNVGPTLEASFQTYRYLRTPEEPVKRDSPRRAFLMVMWGAIGALVGAGVALARRPR
;
A
#
# COMPACT_ATOMS: atom_id res chain seq x y z
N MET A 1 38.88 -88.08 -45.78
CA MET A 1 37.78 -88.00 -44.84
C MET A 1 37.35 -86.53 -44.75
N LYS A 2 36.18 -86.27 -45.34
CA LYS A 2 35.56 -84.93 -45.38
C LYS A 2 34.94 -84.60 -44.04
N SER A 3 35.20 -83.40 -43.52
CA SER A 3 34.43 -82.79 -42.43
C SER A 3 33.70 -81.58 -43.01
N GLU A 4 32.39 -81.67 -43.06
CA GLU A 4 31.48 -80.58 -43.38
C GLU A 4 31.41 -79.58 -42.18
N ASN A 5 31.66 -78.31 -42.47
CA ASN A 5 31.37 -77.21 -41.55
C ASN A 5 29.99 -76.66 -41.89
N LEU A 6 29.05 -76.90 -41.02
CA LEU A 6 27.76 -76.19 -40.99
C LEU A 6 27.96 -74.82 -40.39
N SER A 7 27.90 -73.80 -41.25
CA SER A 7 27.84 -72.42 -40.87
C SER A 7 26.38 -72.04 -40.60
N THR A 8 26.02 -71.97 -39.33
CA THR A 8 24.74 -71.40 -38.90
C THR A 8 24.85 -69.88 -38.98
N GLY A 9 24.28 -69.34 -40.05
CA GLY A 9 24.15 -67.86 -40.16
C GLY A 9 23.13 -67.31 -39.16
N ASN A 10 23.62 -66.66 -38.18
CA ASN A 10 22.80 -65.80 -37.27
C ASN A 10 22.37 -64.58 -38.07
N ALA A 11 21.15 -64.57 -38.57
CA ALA A 11 20.51 -63.35 -39.06
C ALA A 11 20.11 -62.52 -37.90
N LEU A 12 21.05 -61.69 -37.46
CA LEU A 12 20.73 -60.48 -36.61
C LEU A 12 19.87 -59.60 -37.49
N ILE A 13 18.60 -59.48 -37.13
CA ILE A 13 17.71 -58.42 -37.65
C ILE A 13 18.28 -57.08 -37.20
N ASP A 14 19.10 -56.48 -38.06
CA ASP A 14 19.49 -55.09 -37.94
C ASP A 14 18.22 -54.25 -38.12
N ASN A 15 17.60 -53.96 -36.99
CA ASN A 15 16.52 -52.97 -36.88
C ASN A 15 17.12 -51.55 -36.86
N GLU A 16 18.12 -51.27 -37.72
CA GLU A 16 18.54 -49.91 -37.96
C GLU A 16 17.39 -49.19 -38.67
N LEU A 17 16.77 -48.27 -38.01
CA LEU A 17 15.84 -47.32 -38.59
C LEU A 17 16.56 -46.62 -39.75
N ASP A 18 16.35 -47.08 -40.98
CA ASP A 18 16.90 -46.46 -42.19
C ASP A 18 16.27 -45.06 -42.38
N ILE A 19 16.84 -44.08 -41.65
CA ILE A 19 16.42 -42.67 -41.65
C ILE A 19 16.46 -42.13 -43.07
N ARG A 20 17.40 -42.57 -43.92
CA ARG A 20 17.51 -42.15 -45.33
C ARG A 20 16.36 -42.72 -46.16
N GLY A 21 15.97 -43.96 -45.91
CA GLY A 21 14.81 -44.60 -46.56
C GLY A 21 13.51 -43.93 -46.16
N LEU A 22 13.34 -43.60 -44.88
CA LEU A 22 12.21 -42.83 -44.36
C LEU A 22 12.10 -41.44 -44.98
N PHE A 23 13.22 -40.74 -45.11
CA PHE A 23 13.25 -39.40 -45.72
C PHE A 23 12.90 -39.43 -47.22
N ARG A 24 13.35 -40.45 -47.95
CA ARG A 24 13.05 -40.64 -49.38
C ARG A 24 11.58 -40.99 -49.59
N LEU A 25 10.98 -41.76 -48.70
CA LEU A 25 9.56 -42.10 -48.67
C LEU A 25 8.67 -40.89 -48.36
N LEU A 26 9.04 -40.10 -47.35
CA LEU A 26 8.39 -38.82 -47.00
C LEU A 26 8.47 -37.82 -48.17
N TRP A 27 9.60 -37.78 -48.89
CA TRP A 27 9.77 -36.87 -50.03
C TRP A 27 8.87 -37.26 -51.22
N ARG A 28 8.66 -38.55 -51.44
CA ARG A 28 7.75 -39.06 -52.48
C ARG A 28 6.26 -38.86 -52.13
N GLY A 29 5.93 -38.86 -50.81
CA GLY A 29 4.57 -38.62 -50.28
C GLY A 29 4.35 -37.20 -49.77
N LYS A 30 5.22 -36.20 -50.09
CA LYS A 30 5.24 -34.84 -49.54
C LYS A 30 3.91 -34.07 -49.60
N VAL A 31 3.02 -34.48 -50.51
CA VAL A 31 1.71 -33.83 -50.68
C VAL A 31 0.84 -34.04 -49.44
N TRP A 32 0.89 -35.21 -48.77
CA TRP A 32 0.06 -35.52 -47.60
C TRP A 32 0.46 -34.73 -46.34
N PRO A 33 1.75 -34.70 -45.94
CA PRO A 33 2.20 -33.87 -44.83
C PRO A 33 1.91 -32.39 -45.05
N ILE A 34 2.12 -31.87 -46.27
CA ILE A 34 1.87 -30.48 -46.60
C ILE A 34 0.36 -30.16 -46.58
N ALA A 35 -0.46 -30.99 -47.23
CA ALA A 35 -1.90 -30.75 -47.30
C ALA A 35 -2.59 -30.82 -45.93
N ILE A 36 -2.26 -31.84 -45.11
CA ILE A 36 -2.80 -32.00 -43.78
C ILE A 36 -2.25 -30.91 -42.83
N GLY A 37 -0.95 -30.57 -42.93
CA GLY A 37 -0.36 -29.50 -42.18
C GLY A 37 -1.01 -28.12 -42.46
N LEU A 38 -1.29 -27.85 -43.75
CA LEU A 38 -1.96 -26.63 -44.17
C LEU A 38 -3.44 -26.61 -43.72
N LEU A 39 -4.12 -27.75 -43.80
CA LEU A 39 -5.51 -27.88 -43.30
C LEU A 39 -5.56 -27.57 -41.78
N PHE A 40 -4.67 -28.15 -40.96
CA PHE A 40 -4.59 -27.91 -39.54
C PHE A 40 -4.25 -26.44 -39.22
N ALA A 41 -3.34 -25.82 -39.97
CA ALA A 41 -3.00 -24.40 -39.83
C ALA A 41 -4.20 -23.50 -40.17
N VAL A 42 -5.01 -23.83 -41.18
CA VAL A 42 -6.22 -23.06 -41.53
C VAL A 42 -7.29 -23.23 -40.45
N VAL A 43 -7.50 -24.44 -39.93
CA VAL A 43 -8.43 -24.71 -38.82
C VAL A 43 -8.00 -23.94 -37.58
N ALA A 44 -6.70 -23.95 -37.21
CA ALA A 44 -6.16 -23.17 -36.08
C ALA A 44 -6.32 -21.67 -36.29
N LEU A 45 -6.18 -21.18 -37.51
CA LEU A 45 -6.45 -19.78 -37.85
C LEU A 45 -7.92 -19.44 -37.63
N GLY A 46 -8.85 -20.26 -38.14
CA GLY A 46 -10.30 -20.09 -37.93
C GLY A 46 -10.65 -20.06 -36.44
N TYR A 47 -10.16 -21.03 -35.69
CA TYR A 47 -10.31 -21.08 -34.23
C TYR A 47 -9.80 -19.79 -33.53
N SER A 48 -8.64 -19.28 -33.98
CA SER A 48 -8.05 -18.03 -33.42
C SER A 48 -8.93 -16.78 -33.66
N TYR A 49 -9.88 -16.81 -34.58
CA TYR A 49 -10.84 -15.71 -34.77
C TYR A 49 -12.10 -15.85 -33.89
N LEU A 50 -12.44 -17.05 -33.48
CA LEU A 50 -13.61 -17.35 -32.64
C LEU A 50 -13.31 -17.19 -31.14
N VAL A 51 -12.06 -17.42 -30.73
CA VAL A 51 -11.66 -17.32 -29.32
C VAL A 51 -11.56 -15.86 -28.88
N LYS A 52 -11.99 -15.60 -27.64
CA LYS A 52 -11.89 -14.31 -26.95
C LYS A 52 -10.44 -13.79 -27.01
N GLN A 53 -10.29 -12.56 -27.43
CA GLN A 53 -8.98 -11.92 -27.54
C GLN A 53 -8.58 -11.32 -26.21
N GLU A 54 -7.31 -11.42 -25.85
CA GLU A 54 -6.74 -10.84 -24.64
C GLU A 54 -5.69 -9.79 -24.99
N TRP A 55 -5.87 -8.62 -24.43
CA TRP A 55 -4.97 -7.50 -24.58
C TRP A 55 -4.57 -7.00 -23.20
N SER A 56 -3.28 -6.82 -22.93
CA SER A 56 -2.82 -6.34 -21.65
C SER A 56 -2.13 -4.99 -21.74
N ALA A 57 -2.60 -4.07 -20.93
CA ALA A 57 -1.90 -2.83 -20.61
C ALA A 57 -1.06 -3.03 -19.33
N THR A 58 0.05 -2.30 -19.23
CA THR A 58 0.94 -2.35 -18.05
C THR A 58 1.27 -0.94 -17.63
N ALA A 59 1.17 -0.66 -16.33
CA ALA A 59 1.65 0.55 -15.69
C ALA A 59 2.82 0.21 -14.76
N ILE A 60 3.79 1.11 -14.65
CA ILE A 60 4.87 1.05 -13.66
C ILE A 60 4.76 2.30 -12.81
N THR A 61 4.72 2.12 -11.49
CA THR A 61 4.54 3.20 -10.52
C THR A 61 5.73 3.34 -9.58
N ASP A 62 5.82 4.49 -8.94
CA ASP A 62 6.85 4.83 -7.97
C ASP A 62 6.30 5.86 -6.97
N LYS A 63 7.08 6.15 -5.94
CA LYS A 63 6.75 7.10 -4.87
C LYS A 63 6.36 8.47 -5.42
N PRO A 64 5.30 9.08 -4.86
CA PRO A 64 4.87 10.42 -5.26
C PRO A 64 5.89 11.49 -4.84
N THR A 65 5.88 12.61 -5.51
CA THR A 65 6.61 13.80 -5.07
C THR A 65 5.80 14.53 -3.99
N VAL A 66 6.47 15.38 -3.20
CA VAL A 66 5.84 16.19 -2.15
C VAL A 66 4.65 17.00 -2.67
N ASN A 67 4.79 17.58 -3.86
CA ASN A 67 3.72 18.40 -4.48
C ASN A 67 2.46 17.58 -4.83
N MET A 68 2.60 16.29 -5.10
CA MET A 68 1.46 15.40 -5.41
C MET A 68 0.65 15.07 -4.16
N LEU A 69 1.28 15.11 -2.99
CA LEU A 69 0.65 14.82 -1.71
C LEU A 69 -0.10 16.03 -1.11
N GLY A 70 0.18 17.25 -1.61
CA GLY A 70 -0.54 18.47 -1.19
C GLY A 70 -0.64 18.67 0.31
N GLY A 71 -1.84 18.97 0.80
CA GLY A 71 -2.14 19.19 2.21
C GLY A 71 -1.82 17.99 3.11
N TYR A 72 -1.96 16.76 2.62
CA TYR A 72 -1.61 15.54 3.38
C TYR A 72 -0.17 15.59 3.91
N TYR A 73 0.80 15.95 3.04
CA TYR A 73 2.21 16.05 3.44
C TYR A 73 2.42 17.03 4.59
N SER A 74 1.82 18.21 4.49
CA SER A 74 1.96 19.26 5.50
C SER A 74 1.37 18.85 6.85
N GLN A 75 0.19 18.21 6.84
CA GLN A 75 -0.49 17.76 8.05
C GLN A 75 0.29 16.61 8.73
N GLN A 76 0.77 15.66 7.96
CA GLN A 76 1.58 14.55 8.47
C GLN A 76 2.92 15.06 9.03
N GLN A 77 3.57 16.01 8.34
CA GLN A 77 4.80 16.63 8.84
C GLN A 77 4.56 17.39 10.17
N PHE A 78 3.43 18.08 10.28
CA PHE A 78 3.04 18.75 11.52
C PHE A 78 2.89 17.74 12.68
N LEU A 79 2.16 16.66 12.49
CA LEU A 79 1.98 15.61 13.50
C LEU A 79 3.32 14.98 13.92
N ARG A 80 4.18 14.64 12.97
CA ARG A 80 5.52 14.11 13.27
C ARG A 80 6.39 15.06 14.08
N ASN A 81 6.32 16.36 13.77
CA ASN A 81 7.05 17.39 14.52
C ASN A 81 6.52 17.55 15.96
N LEU A 82 5.23 17.37 16.19
CA LEU A 82 4.66 17.33 17.54
C LEU A 82 5.18 16.15 18.36
N ASP A 83 5.25 14.99 17.73
CA ASP A 83 5.72 13.78 18.39
C ASP A 83 7.22 13.86 18.71
N ALA A 84 8.04 14.38 17.79
CA ALA A 84 9.46 14.59 18.01
C ALA A 84 9.79 15.48 19.21
N ARG A 85 8.98 16.51 19.46
CA ARG A 85 9.13 17.41 20.63
C ARG A 85 8.73 16.75 21.97
N SER A 86 7.91 15.71 21.89
CA SER A 86 7.37 15.03 23.07
C SER A 86 8.30 13.93 23.61
N PHE A 87 9.29 13.50 22.84
CA PHE A 87 10.20 12.41 23.19
C PHE A 87 11.65 12.91 23.21
N SER A 88 12.28 12.82 24.38
CA SER A 88 13.70 13.20 24.58
C SER A 88 14.69 12.12 24.09
N ALA A 89 14.19 10.98 23.57
CA ALA A 89 15.02 9.89 23.07
C ALA A 89 15.20 9.95 21.55
N PRO A 90 16.34 9.49 20.99
CA PRO A 90 16.51 9.35 19.55
C PRO A 90 15.40 8.44 19.01
N GLN A 91 14.59 8.96 18.11
CA GLN A 91 13.58 8.16 17.43
C GLN A 91 14.23 7.34 16.29
N PRO A 92 13.77 6.11 16.06
CA PRO A 92 14.21 5.35 14.89
C PRO A 92 13.89 6.14 13.61
N GLU A 93 14.72 5.98 12.58
CA GLU A 93 14.48 6.60 11.28
C GLU A 93 13.08 6.24 10.80
N GLN A 94 12.21 7.23 10.76
CA GLN A 94 10.87 7.03 10.21
C GLN A 94 10.94 7.06 8.68
N PRO A 95 10.20 6.19 8.00
CA PRO A 95 10.12 6.26 6.55
C PRO A 95 9.64 7.64 6.10
N SER A 96 9.97 8.04 4.88
CA SER A 96 9.52 9.33 4.36
C SER A 96 8.00 9.32 4.18
N ILE A 97 7.35 10.47 4.38
CA ILE A 97 5.89 10.61 4.19
C ILE A 97 5.46 10.14 2.78
N SER A 98 6.31 10.38 1.77
CA SER A 98 6.07 9.89 0.42
C SER A 98 6.19 8.36 0.31
N ALA A 99 7.02 7.73 1.14
CA ALA A 99 7.10 6.27 1.18
C ALA A 99 5.84 5.68 1.81
N ASP A 100 5.41 6.20 2.97
CA ASP A 100 4.19 5.72 3.64
C ASP A 100 2.96 5.85 2.74
N ALA A 101 2.81 7.00 2.07
CA ALA A 101 1.71 7.23 1.14
C ALA A 101 1.74 6.28 -0.06
N TYR A 102 2.94 5.93 -0.54
CA TYR A 102 3.12 4.97 -1.61
C TYR A 102 2.86 3.54 -1.16
N ASP A 103 3.30 3.16 0.02
CA ASP A 103 3.10 1.83 0.58
C ASP A 103 1.60 1.56 0.80
N GLU A 104 0.82 2.55 1.26
CA GLU A 104 -0.64 2.46 1.32
C GLU A 104 -1.26 2.31 -0.08
N PHE A 105 -0.79 3.07 -1.07
CA PHE A 105 -1.24 2.90 -2.45
C PHE A 105 -0.99 1.49 -2.98
N ILE A 106 0.20 0.93 -2.73
CA ILE A 106 0.55 -0.44 -3.16
C ILE A 106 -0.33 -1.48 -2.46
N MET A 107 -0.62 -1.30 -1.17
CA MET A 107 -1.57 -2.16 -0.46
C MET A 107 -2.95 -2.14 -1.11
N GLN A 108 -3.49 -0.96 -1.43
CA GLN A 108 -4.77 -0.82 -2.11
C GLN A 108 -4.73 -1.39 -3.54
N LEU A 109 -3.64 -1.15 -4.27
CA LEU A 109 -3.45 -1.65 -5.64
C LEU A 109 -3.43 -3.18 -5.71
N ALA A 110 -2.87 -3.84 -4.69
CA ALA A 110 -2.77 -5.29 -4.59
C ALA A 110 -3.99 -5.96 -3.93
N ALA A 111 -4.81 -5.21 -3.19
CA ALA A 111 -5.91 -5.75 -2.41
C ALA A 111 -7.01 -6.38 -3.29
N TYR A 112 -7.48 -7.56 -2.90
CA TYR A 112 -8.60 -8.25 -3.56
C TYR A 112 -9.88 -7.40 -3.55
N ASP A 113 -10.23 -6.84 -2.38
CA ASP A 113 -11.44 -6.04 -2.21
C ASP A 113 -11.42 -4.78 -3.08
N THR A 114 -10.27 -4.14 -3.23
CA THR A 114 -10.14 -2.96 -4.10
C THR A 114 -10.36 -3.33 -5.56
N ARG A 115 -9.83 -4.47 -6.04
CA ARG A 115 -10.07 -4.99 -7.40
C ARG A 115 -11.54 -5.33 -7.63
N ARG A 116 -12.15 -6.02 -6.65
CA ARG A 116 -13.56 -6.39 -6.68
C ARG A 116 -14.47 -5.15 -6.72
N ASP A 117 -14.27 -4.21 -5.81
CA ASP A 117 -15.09 -2.99 -5.70
C ASP A 117 -14.95 -2.09 -6.94
N PHE A 118 -13.75 -2.06 -7.54
CA PHE A 118 -13.53 -1.40 -8.82
C PHE A 118 -14.44 -2.00 -9.91
N TRP A 119 -14.41 -3.31 -10.10
CA TRP A 119 -15.19 -3.96 -11.14
C TRP A 119 -16.70 -3.76 -10.95
N LEU A 120 -17.20 -3.86 -9.72
CA LEU A 120 -18.62 -3.65 -9.40
C LEU A 120 -19.12 -2.25 -9.80
N GLN A 121 -18.24 -1.26 -9.87
CA GLN A 121 -18.58 0.11 -10.26
C GLN A 121 -18.49 0.34 -11.77
N THR A 122 -17.72 -0.49 -12.50
CA THR A 122 -17.48 -0.28 -13.93
C THR A 122 -18.66 -0.67 -14.79
N ASP A 123 -18.88 0.10 -15.86
CA ASP A 123 -19.87 -0.26 -16.89
C ASP A 123 -19.43 -1.49 -17.68
N TYR A 124 -18.13 -1.77 -17.72
CA TYR A 124 -17.57 -2.95 -18.35
C TYR A 124 -18.10 -4.25 -17.73
N TYR A 125 -18.19 -4.33 -16.41
CA TYR A 125 -18.78 -5.45 -15.68
C TYR A 125 -20.30 -5.48 -15.85
N LYS A 126 -20.98 -4.33 -15.62
CA LYS A 126 -22.44 -4.25 -15.66
C LYS A 126 -23.06 -4.66 -16.99
N GLN A 127 -22.41 -4.37 -18.10
CA GLN A 127 -22.85 -4.74 -19.44
C GLN A 127 -22.70 -6.23 -19.77
N ARG A 128 -21.94 -6.98 -18.95
CA ARG A 128 -21.67 -8.41 -19.13
C ARG A 128 -22.41 -9.31 -18.16
N LEU A 129 -23.24 -8.73 -17.30
CA LEU A 129 -24.09 -9.48 -16.40
C LEU A 129 -25.14 -10.27 -17.19
N GLU A 130 -25.25 -11.56 -16.89
CA GLU A 130 -26.23 -12.47 -17.50
C GLU A 130 -27.51 -12.56 -16.66
N GLY A 131 -27.49 -12.08 -15.41
CA GLY A 131 -28.61 -12.15 -14.47
C GLY A 131 -28.72 -13.50 -13.75
N ASP A 132 -27.71 -14.38 -13.93
CA ASP A 132 -27.55 -15.60 -13.15
C ASP A 132 -26.46 -15.37 -12.08
N GLU A 133 -26.83 -15.55 -10.80
CA GLU A 133 -25.96 -15.24 -9.66
C GLU A 133 -24.62 -15.99 -9.73
N LYS A 134 -24.63 -17.25 -10.20
CA LYS A 134 -23.40 -18.06 -10.32
C LYS A 134 -22.53 -17.64 -11.49
N ALA A 135 -23.14 -17.34 -12.61
CA ALA A 135 -22.43 -16.84 -13.81
C ALA A 135 -21.83 -15.46 -13.53
N ASP A 136 -22.59 -14.56 -12.91
CA ASP A 136 -22.15 -13.22 -12.56
C ASP A 136 -21.02 -13.24 -11.51
N ALA A 137 -21.07 -14.14 -10.53
CA ALA A 137 -19.99 -14.33 -9.55
C ALA A 137 -18.71 -14.89 -10.21
N ALA A 138 -18.85 -15.85 -11.12
CA ALA A 138 -17.70 -16.40 -11.85
C ALA A 138 -17.05 -15.35 -12.77
N LEU A 139 -17.85 -14.53 -13.44
CA LEU A 139 -17.37 -13.40 -14.24
C LEU A 139 -16.60 -12.40 -13.38
N LEU A 140 -17.13 -12.06 -12.20
CA LEU A 140 -16.47 -11.12 -11.28
C LEU A 140 -15.11 -11.67 -10.83
N ASP A 141 -15.02 -12.94 -10.49
CA ASP A 141 -13.77 -13.58 -10.08
C ASP A 141 -12.74 -13.61 -11.23
N GLU A 142 -13.17 -13.92 -12.46
CA GLU A 142 -12.33 -13.83 -13.65
C GLU A 142 -11.77 -12.40 -13.82
N LEU A 143 -12.62 -11.39 -13.73
CA LEU A 143 -12.23 -9.99 -13.90
C LEU A 143 -11.28 -9.51 -12.80
N VAL A 144 -11.50 -9.90 -11.55
CA VAL A 144 -10.59 -9.59 -10.43
C VAL A 144 -9.20 -10.17 -10.68
N ASN A 145 -9.13 -11.40 -11.22
CA ASN A 145 -7.87 -12.07 -11.54
C ASN A 145 -7.19 -11.50 -12.80
N ASN A 146 -7.92 -10.78 -13.65
CA ASN A 146 -7.35 -10.08 -14.80
C ASN A 146 -6.54 -8.83 -14.43
N ILE A 147 -6.61 -8.38 -13.17
CA ILE A 147 -5.72 -7.36 -12.61
C ILE A 147 -4.60 -8.05 -11.84
N GLN A 148 -3.39 -7.96 -12.33
CA GLN A 148 -2.21 -8.61 -11.77
C GLN A 148 -1.23 -7.56 -11.28
N PHE A 149 -0.92 -7.57 -10.00
CA PHE A 149 0.13 -6.76 -9.39
C PHE A 149 1.42 -7.58 -9.29
N THR A 150 2.53 -6.96 -9.65
CA THR A 150 3.86 -7.54 -9.49
C THR A 150 4.69 -6.56 -8.66
N PRO A 151 5.09 -6.94 -7.44
CA PRO A 151 5.89 -6.08 -6.57
C PRO A 151 7.29 -5.88 -7.13
N ARG A 152 7.92 -4.79 -6.73
CA ARG A 152 9.31 -4.51 -7.03
C ARG A 152 10.21 -5.63 -6.51
N ASP A 153 11.27 -5.90 -7.24
CA ASP A 153 12.31 -6.84 -6.87
C ASP A 153 13.66 -6.11 -6.95
N ASP A 154 14.24 -5.79 -5.80
CA ASP A 154 15.49 -5.06 -5.70
C ASP A 154 16.67 -5.87 -6.29
N GLY A 155 16.60 -7.20 -6.20
CA GLY A 155 17.62 -8.10 -6.79
C GLY A 155 17.62 -8.05 -8.32
N LYS A 156 16.46 -7.89 -8.93
CA LYS A 156 16.30 -7.76 -10.39
C LYS A 156 16.19 -6.31 -10.86
N LYS A 157 16.22 -5.34 -9.93
CA LYS A 157 16.04 -3.90 -10.20
C LYS A 157 14.74 -3.61 -10.96
N THR A 158 13.65 -4.30 -10.60
CA THR A 158 12.32 -4.07 -11.17
C THR A 158 11.50 -3.18 -10.24
N ASN A 159 10.65 -2.34 -10.82
CA ASN A 159 9.73 -1.48 -10.08
C ASN A 159 8.35 -2.15 -9.94
N ASP A 160 7.54 -1.63 -9.04
CA ASP A 160 6.15 -2.04 -8.88
C ASP A 160 5.38 -1.86 -10.19
N SER A 161 4.71 -2.91 -10.62
CA SER A 161 3.96 -2.89 -11.86
C SER A 161 2.59 -3.53 -11.70
N VAL A 162 1.63 -2.97 -12.41
CA VAL A 162 0.28 -3.51 -12.50
C VAL A 162 -0.09 -3.73 -13.96
N LYS A 163 -0.65 -4.90 -14.23
CA LYS A 163 -1.10 -5.34 -15.54
C LYS A 163 -2.61 -5.61 -15.48
N LEU A 164 -3.34 -5.12 -16.48
CA LEU A 164 -4.76 -5.42 -16.64
C LEU A 164 -5.00 -6.03 -18.02
N VAL A 165 -5.71 -7.17 -18.03
CA VAL A 165 -6.09 -7.89 -19.23
C VAL A 165 -7.55 -7.58 -19.56
N ALA A 166 -7.85 -7.22 -20.82
CA ALA A 166 -9.20 -6.99 -21.31
C ALA A 166 -9.36 -7.50 -22.77
N GLU A 167 -10.56 -7.49 -23.28
CA GLU A 167 -10.89 -8.02 -24.61
C GLU A 167 -10.39 -7.14 -25.76
N THR A 168 -10.22 -5.84 -25.51
CA THR A 168 -9.69 -4.90 -26.50
C THR A 168 -8.48 -4.12 -25.98
N SER A 169 -7.65 -3.68 -26.90
CA SER A 169 -6.49 -2.83 -26.59
C SER A 169 -6.90 -1.53 -25.89
N LYS A 170 -7.99 -0.91 -26.34
CA LYS A 170 -8.52 0.31 -25.75
C LYS A 170 -9.05 0.10 -24.34
N ASP A 171 -9.84 -0.98 -24.13
CA ASP A 171 -10.40 -1.28 -22.81
C ASP A 171 -9.30 -1.58 -21.80
N SER A 172 -8.29 -2.38 -22.18
CA SER A 172 -7.17 -2.70 -21.28
C SER A 172 -6.45 -1.45 -20.78
N ASN A 173 -6.21 -0.47 -21.67
CA ASN A 173 -5.58 0.80 -21.30
C ASN A 173 -6.51 1.68 -20.45
N THR A 174 -7.76 1.84 -20.87
CA THR A 174 -8.71 2.73 -20.18
C THR A 174 -9.04 2.21 -18.79
N LEU A 175 -9.33 0.92 -18.66
CA LEU A 175 -9.65 0.28 -17.39
C LEU A 175 -8.45 0.27 -16.45
N LEU A 176 -7.23 0.05 -16.95
CA LEU A 176 -6.04 0.12 -16.11
C LEU A 176 -5.81 1.53 -15.55
N ARG A 177 -5.97 2.57 -16.38
CA ARG A 177 -5.90 3.96 -15.89
C ARG A 177 -6.94 4.25 -14.82
N GLN A 178 -8.18 3.83 -15.04
CA GLN A 178 -9.27 3.99 -14.07
C GLN A 178 -8.98 3.24 -12.78
N TYR A 179 -8.47 2.01 -12.87
CA TYR A 179 -8.13 1.21 -11.69
C TYR A 179 -7.02 1.84 -10.84
N VAL A 180 -5.95 2.32 -11.46
CA VAL A 180 -4.84 2.97 -10.75
C VAL A 180 -5.32 4.24 -10.04
N VAL A 181 -6.17 5.04 -10.69
CA VAL A 181 -6.79 6.23 -10.09
C VAL A 181 -7.71 5.83 -8.92
N PHE A 182 -8.54 4.80 -9.10
CA PHE A 182 -9.44 4.28 -8.06
C PHE A 182 -8.67 3.81 -6.83
N ALA A 183 -7.60 3.03 -6.99
CA ALA A 183 -6.74 2.58 -5.92
C ALA A 183 -6.07 3.76 -5.19
N SER A 184 -5.62 4.78 -5.93
CA SER A 184 -5.03 6.00 -5.36
C SER A 184 -6.04 6.82 -4.54
N GLN A 185 -7.27 6.95 -5.02
CA GLN A 185 -8.34 7.64 -4.28
C GLN A 185 -8.68 6.90 -2.98
N ARG A 186 -8.73 5.58 -3.03
CA ARG A 186 -8.98 4.74 -1.84
C ARG A 186 -7.84 4.87 -0.83
N ALA A 187 -6.59 4.85 -1.28
CA ALA A 187 -5.42 5.09 -0.45
C ALA A 187 -5.44 6.50 0.17
N ALA A 188 -5.74 7.53 -0.61
CA ALA A 188 -5.85 8.90 -0.11
C ALA A 188 -6.96 9.06 0.95
N SER A 189 -8.11 8.39 0.74
CA SER A 189 -9.20 8.37 1.73
C SER A 189 -8.76 7.71 3.03
N HIS A 190 -8.09 6.56 2.97
CA HIS A 190 -7.60 5.83 4.14
C HIS A 190 -6.56 6.66 4.91
N LEU A 191 -5.59 7.24 4.22
CA LEU A 191 -4.57 8.11 4.81
C LEU A 191 -5.18 9.38 5.45
N ASN A 192 -6.22 9.95 4.86
CA ASN A 192 -6.94 11.07 5.44
C ASN A 192 -7.67 10.69 6.74
N GLU A 193 -8.29 9.51 6.79
CA GLU A 193 -8.93 9.01 8.02
C GLU A 193 -7.89 8.72 9.11
N GLU A 194 -6.72 8.22 8.74
CA GLU A 194 -5.60 8.02 9.66
C GLU A 194 -5.13 9.34 10.27
N ILE A 195 -4.94 10.39 9.45
CA ILE A 195 -4.60 11.72 9.97
C ILE A 195 -5.68 12.25 10.92
N LYS A 196 -6.96 12.13 10.57
CA LYS A 196 -8.06 12.56 11.45
C LYS A 196 -8.00 11.85 12.80
N GLY A 197 -7.79 10.54 12.77
CA GLY A 197 -7.63 9.72 13.98
C GLY A 197 -6.43 10.15 14.82
N ALA A 198 -5.26 10.31 14.22
CA ALA A 198 -4.05 10.76 14.90
C ALA A 198 -4.20 12.19 15.48
N TRP A 199 -4.84 13.10 14.72
CA TRP A 199 -5.13 14.44 15.17
C TRP A 199 -6.07 14.47 16.38
N ALA A 200 -7.15 13.69 16.33
CA ALA A 200 -8.10 13.57 17.45
C ALA A 200 -7.42 13.00 18.69
N ALA A 201 -6.61 11.94 18.54
CA ALA A 201 -5.86 11.35 19.64
C ALA A 201 -4.90 12.36 20.27
N ARG A 202 -4.19 13.15 19.45
CA ARG A 202 -3.28 14.20 19.93
C ARG A 202 -4.02 15.32 20.67
N THR A 203 -5.18 15.71 20.16
CA THR A 203 -6.05 16.69 20.82
C THR A 203 -6.50 16.23 22.21
N ILE A 204 -6.93 14.97 22.33
CA ILE A 204 -7.34 14.37 23.61
C ILE A 204 -6.14 14.31 24.57
N PHE A 205 -4.98 13.87 24.09
CA PHE A 205 -3.75 13.81 24.89
C PHE A 205 -3.40 15.19 25.44
N MET A 206 -3.39 16.22 24.60
CA MET A 206 -3.06 17.59 24.98
C MET A 206 -4.04 18.16 26.02
N LYS A 207 -5.35 17.93 25.82
CA LYS A 207 -6.40 18.29 26.82
C LYS A 207 -6.13 17.63 28.18
N SER A 208 -5.78 16.35 28.17
CA SER A 208 -5.48 15.61 29.40
C SER A 208 -4.21 16.13 30.08
N GLN A 209 -3.20 16.52 29.31
CA GLN A 209 -1.95 17.09 29.84
C GLN A 209 -2.20 18.47 30.49
N ILE A 210 -2.93 19.36 29.83
CA ILE A 210 -3.30 20.66 30.36
C ILE A 210 -4.09 20.50 31.67
N LYS A 211 -5.12 19.64 31.68
CA LYS A 211 -5.91 19.36 32.87
C LYS A 211 -5.07 18.83 34.03
N ARG A 212 -4.07 18.02 33.76
CA ARG A 212 -3.12 17.54 34.78
C ARG A 212 -2.25 18.66 35.29
N GLN A 213 -1.71 19.54 34.42
CA GLN A 213 -0.93 20.72 34.82
C GLN A 213 -1.76 21.68 35.68
N GLU A 214 -3.01 21.92 35.32
CA GLU A 214 -3.95 22.74 36.13
C GLU A 214 -4.19 22.13 37.51
N ALA A 215 -4.39 20.80 37.58
CA ALA A 215 -4.59 20.10 38.86
C ALA A 215 -3.34 20.17 39.76
N VAL A 216 -2.14 20.03 39.17
CA VAL A 216 -0.88 20.13 39.89
C VAL A 216 -0.65 21.56 40.37
N ALA A 217 -0.80 22.56 39.50
CA ALA A 217 -0.66 23.99 39.87
C ALA A 217 -1.63 24.38 41.00
N LYS A 218 -2.90 23.94 40.88
CA LYS A 218 -3.90 24.16 41.95
C LYS A 218 -3.50 23.48 43.25
N ALA A 219 -3.02 22.25 43.24
CA ALA A 219 -2.60 21.53 44.45
C ALA A 219 -1.42 22.21 45.15
N ILE A 220 -0.46 22.74 44.35
CA ILE A 220 0.69 23.54 44.88
C ILE A 220 0.17 24.84 45.52
N TYR A 221 -0.69 25.57 44.80
CA TYR A 221 -1.30 26.81 45.27
C TYR A 221 -2.08 26.57 46.57
N ASP A 222 -2.98 25.59 46.62
CA ASP A 222 -3.78 25.26 47.81
C ASP A 222 -2.89 24.89 49.01
N ARG A 223 -1.73 24.26 48.77
CA ARG A 223 -0.74 23.91 49.81
C ARG A 223 -0.06 25.20 50.31
N GLU A 224 0.35 26.09 49.45
CA GLU A 224 1.02 27.33 49.82
C GLU A 224 0.07 28.25 50.60
N VAL A 225 -1.14 28.45 50.15
CA VAL A 225 -2.18 29.21 50.85
C VAL A 225 -2.39 28.66 52.27
N ARG A 226 -2.58 27.32 52.42
CA ARG A 226 -2.73 26.70 53.74
C ARG A 226 -1.51 26.91 54.65
N SER A 227 -0.30 26.88 54.07
CA SER A 227 0.95 27.07 54.80
C SER A 227 1.04 28.52 55.34
N VAL A 228 0.70 29.51 54.51
CA VAL A 228 0.70 30.92 54.93
C VAL A 228 -0.42 31.20 55.97
N GLU A 229 -1.60 30.64 55.78
CA GLU A 229 -2.72 30.77 56.77
C GLU A 229 -2.35 30.16 58.14
N LEU A 230 -1.68 29.01 58.15
CA LEU A 230 -1.21 28.36 59.39
C LEU A 230 -0.14 29.23 60.06
N ALA A 231 0.84 29.74 59.30
CA ALA A 231 1.88 30.63 59.80
C ALA A 231 1.29 31.93 60.38
N LEU A 232 0.28 32.52 59.67
CA LEU A 232 -0.43 33.70 60.15
C LEU A 232 -1.14 33.45 61.47
N LYS A 233 -1.82 32.30 61.61
CA LYS A 233 -2.49 31.89 62.86
C LYS A 233 -1.49 31.74 64.02
N ILE A 234 -0.33 31.13 63.80
CA ILE A 234 0.73 31.00 64.79
C ILE A 234 1.28 32.37 65.18
N ALA A 235 1.59 33.26 64.20
CA ALA A 235 2.07 34.60 64.46
C ALA A 235 1.06 35.47 65.25
N GLN A 236 -0.25 35.27 65.00
CA GLN A 236 -1.32 35.90 65.77
C GLN A 236 -1.36 35.43 67.21
N GLN A 237 -1.27 34.13 67.45
CA GLN A 237 -1.30 33.49 68.79
C GLN A 237 -0.09 33.89 69.60
N GLN A 238 1.09 34.03 68.98
CA GLN A 238 2.33 34.40 69.65
C GLN A 238 2.57 35.89 69.72
N GLY A 239 1.68 36.74 69.19
CA GLY A 239 1.79 38.21 69.22
C GLY A 239 2.93 38.78 68.36
N ILE A 240 3.43 38.01 67.36
CA ILE A 240 4.51 38.45 66.50
C ILE A 240 4.00 39.51 65.50
N SER A 241 4.28 40.81 65.81
CA SER A 241 3.82 41.91 65.00
C SER A 241 4.84 42.44 64.00
N ARG A 242 6.10 42.01 64.07
CA ARG A 242 7.18 42.36 63.13
C ARG A 242 7.99 41.15 62.77
N SER A 243 8.72 41.20 61.63
CA SER A 243 9.65 40.12 61.27
C SER A 243 10.68 39.94 62.38
N GLN A 244 10.90 38.68 62.76
CA GLN A 244 11.93 38.24 63.69
C GLN A 244 13.09 37.53 63.00
N THR A 245 13.17 37.63 61.71
CA THR A 245 14.26 37.00 60.90
C THR A 245 14.72 37.99 59.83
N ASP A 246 16.01 37.95 59.51
CA ASP A 246 16.66 38.68 58.44
C ASP A 246 16.72 37.84 57.15
N THR A 247 16.25 36.57 57.19
CA THR A 247 16.22 35.69 56.05
C THR A 247 15.17 36.15 55.04
N PRO A 248 15.49 36.18 53.73
CA PRO A 248 14.51 36.52 52.70
C PRO A 248 13.28 35.61 52.80
N ALA A 249 12.09 36.17 52.57
CA ALA A 249 10.82 35.50 52.75
C ALA A 249 10.67 34.18 51.90
N ASP A 250 11.38 34.12 50.77
CA ASP A 250 11.35 32.99 49.84
C ASP A 250 12.27 31.81 50.26
N GLU A 251 13.23 32.07 51.17
CA GLU A 251 14.18 31.09 51.69
C GLU A 251 13.75 30.49 53.02
N ILE A 252 12.69 31.01 53.67
CA ILE A 252 12.21 30.58 54.96
C ILE A 252 11.44 29.26 54.83
N PRO A 253 11.80 28.21 55.55
CA PRO A 253 11.03 26.97 55.59
C PRO A 253 9.60 27.22 56.06
N ALA A 254 8.65 26.41 55.57
CA ALA A 254 7.23 26.50 55.94
C ALA A 254 7.01 26.42 57.46
N SER A 255 7.84 25.66 58.19
CA SER A 255 7.81 25.52 59.66
C SER A 255 8.17 26.79 60.42
N GLU A 256 8.92 27.70 59.81
CA GLU A 256 9.44 28.92 60.44
C GLU A 256 8.80 30.20 59.85
N MET A 257 7.90 30.05 58.92
CA MET A 257 7.27 31.16 58.19
C MET A 257 6.54 32.14 59.10
N PHE A 258 6.08 31.72 60.30
CA PHE A 258 5.45 32.59 61.30
C PHE A 258 6.37 33.70 61.82
N LEU A 259 7.71 33.51 61.70
CA LEU A 259 8.71 34.56 62.07
C LEU A 259 8.66 35.81 61.19
N LEU A 260 8.04 35.75 60.02
CA LEU A 260 7.82 36.92 59.13
C LEU A 260 6.90 37.96 59.76
N GLY A 261 6.09 37.57 60.76
CA GLY A 261 5.14 38.47 61.41
C GLY A 261 3.85 38.70 60.61
N ARG A 262 2.82 39.17 61.33
CA ARG A 262 1.45 39.30 60.76
C ARG A 262 1.36 40.13 59.46
N PRO A 263 1.93 41.38 59.40
CA PRO A 263 1.74 42.18 58.20
C PRO A 263 2.28 41.54 56.92
N MET A 264 3.47 40.92 57.00
CA MET A 264 4.10 40.31 55.86
C MET A 264 3.31 39.08 55.40
N LEU A 265 2.83 38.26 56.36
CA LEU A 265 2.01 37.07 56.04
C LEU A 265 0.64 37.45 55.45
N GLN A 266 0.01 38.52 55.92
CA GLN A 266 -1.22 39.03 55.34
C GLN A 266 -1.00 39.52 53.90
N ALA A 267 0.05 40.29 53.63
CA ALA A 267 0.40 40.75 52.31
C ALA A 267 0.70 39.57 51.35
N ARG A 268 1.43 38.54 51.86
CA ARG A 268 1.70 37.31 51.06
C ARG A 268 0.43 36.55 50.74
N LEU A 269 -0.49 36.39 51.71
CA LEU A 269 -1.77 35.75 51.49
C LEU A 269 -2.62 36.46 50.45
N GLU A 270 -2.71 37.79 50.57
CA GLU A 270 -3.42 38.67 49.61
C GLU A 270 -2.81 38.56 48.19
N THR A 271 -1.48 38.54 48.09
CA THR A 271 -0.78 38.36 46.81
C THR A 271 -1.11 37.01 46.20
N LEU A 272 -1.07 35.91 46.98
CA LEU A 272 -1.41 34.59 46.52
C LEU A 272 -2.87 34.52 46.05
N GLN A 273 -3.81 35.07 46.81
CA GLN A 273 -5.23 35.11 46.46
C GLN A 273 -5.51 35.92 45.19
N THR A 274 -4.76 37.00 44.96
CA THR A 274 -4.92 37.85 43.78
C THR A 274 -4.29 37.23 42.54
N SER A 275 -3.10 36.61 42.66
CA SER A 275 -2.38 36.01 41.54
C SER A 275 -2.93 34.69 41.11
N GLY A 276 -3.55 33.91 42.06
CA GLY A 276 -4.01 32.56 41.80
C GLY A 276 -2.87 31.54 41.57
N PRO A 277 -3.19 30.35 41.06
CA PRO A 277 -2.21 29.33 40.76
C PRO A 277 -1.19 29.80 39.72
N HIS A 278 0.08 29.57 39.98
CA HIS A 278 1.15 29.83 39.02
C HIS A 278 1.28 28.68 38.03
N TYR A 279 1.38 29.00 36.72
CA TYR A 279 1.58 28.03 35.64
C TYR A 279 2.97 28.24 35.06
N GLU A 280 3.60 27.11 34.69
CA GLU A 280 4.89 27.12 34.02
C GLU A 280 4.72 27.43 32.52
N LEU A 281 5.79 27.81 31.83
CA LEU A 281 5.82 28.14 30.42
C LEU A 281 5.26 26.98 29.54
N ASP A 282 5.50 25.76 29.93
CA ASP A 282 4.99 24.57 29.25
C ASP A 282 3.46 24.50 29.18
N TYR A 283 2.78 25.04 30.21
CA TYR A 283 1.32 25.15 30.22
C TYR A 283 0.82 26.08 29.12
N ASP A 284 1.43 27.25 28.97
CA ASP A 284 1.03 28.20 27.94
C ASP A 284 1.33 27.69 26.53
N GLN A 285 2.47 27.01 26.36
CA GLN A 285 2.80 26.35 25.10
C GLN A 285 1.80 25.23 24.74
N ASN A 286 1.41 24.43 25.72
CA ASN A 286 0.42 23.36 25.53
C ASN A 286 -0.98 23.92 25.19
N ARG A 287 -1.37 25.04 25.81
CA ARG A 287 -2.62 25.77 25.49
C ARG A 287 -2.61 26.31 24.06
N ALA A 288 -1.52 26.94 23.64
CA ALA A 288 -1.36 27.44 22.28
C ALA A 288 -1.41 26.31 21.27
N MET A 289 -0.75 25.18 21.57
CA MET A 289 -0.80 23.97 20.73
C MET A 289 -2.21 23.38 20.66
N LEU A 290 -2.91 23.30 21.79
CA LEU A 290 -4.29 22.83 21.82
C LEU A 290 -5.21 23.73 20.99
N ALA A 291 -5.01 25.05 21.03
CA ALA A 291 -5.77 25.97 20.19
C ALA A 291 -5.57 25.67 18.70
N THR A 292 -4.34 25.37 18.26
CA THR A 292 -4.03 24.94 16.89
C THR A 292 -4.71 23.61 16.55
N LEU A 293 -4.63 22.62 17.45
CA LEU A 293 -5.24 21.32 17.24
C LEU A 293 -6.79 21.36 17.20
N ASN A 294 -7.41 22.28 17.92
CA ASN A 294 -8.88 22.43 17.90
C ASN A 294 -9.42 22.98 16.57
N VAL A 295 -8.59 23.58 15.72
CA VAL A 295 -8.99 23.97 14.35
C VAL A 295 -9.24 22.74 13.48
N GLY A 296 -8.56 21.63 13.77
CA GLY A 296 -8.62 20.40 12.99
C GLY A 296 -7.66 20.40 11.81
N PRO A 297 -7.46 19.24 11.17
CA PRO A 297 -6.59 19.13 10.00
C PRO A 297 -7.28 19.71 8.76
N THR A 298 -6.53 20.47 7.96
CA THR A 298 -6.97 20.92 6.64
C THR A 298 -6.58 19.87 5.61
N LEU A 299 -7.54 19.02 5.21
CA LEU A 299 -7.31 17.91 4.30
C LEU A 299 -8.01 18.17 2.97
N GLU A 300 -7.30 17.87 1.88
CA GLU A 300 -7.88 17.81 0.56
C GLU A 300 -8.64 16.48 0.39
N ALA A 301 -9.75 16.50 -0.34
CA ALA A 301 -10.58 15.32 -0.55
C ALA A 301 -9.82 14.19 -1.27
N SER A 302 -8.91 14.56 -2.16
CA SER A 302 -8.06 13.61 -2.89
C SER A 302 -6.70 14.23 -3.20
N PHE A 303 -5.68 13.42 -3.14
CA PHE A 303 -4.31 13.74 -3.56
C PHE A 303 -3.71 12.50 -4.24
N GLN A 304 -2.62 12.68 -4.97
CA GLN A 304 -2.03 11.61 -5.75
C GLN A 304 -0.97 10.87 -4.93
N THR A 305 -1.19 9.58 -4.66
CA THR A 305 -0.34 8.74 -3.80
C THR A 305 0.76 7.99 -4.57
N TYR A 306 0.87 8.21 -5.89
CA TYR A 306 1.85 7.57 -6.78
C TYR A 306 2.30 8.54 -7.88
N ARG A 307 3.39 8.20 -8.56
CA ARG A 307 3.74 8.75 -9.87
C ARG A 307 3.93 7.61 -10.87
N TYR A 308 3.67 7.87 -12.13
CA TYR A 308 4.02 6.92 -13.19
C TYR A 308 5.50 7.01 -13.54
N LEU A 309 6.18 5.84 -13.61
CA LEU A 309 7.42 5.66 -14.36
C LEU A 309 7.10 5.22 -15.80
N ARG A 310 6.04 4.43 -15.95
CA ARG A 310 5.46 4.08 -17.25
C ARG A 310 3.96 4.24 -17.19
N THR A 311 3.46 5.19 -17.95
CA THR A 311 2.01 5.39 -18.10
C THR A 311 1.41 4.24 -18.92
N PRO A 312 0.22 3.73 -18.58
CA PRO A 312 -0.47 2.75 -19.41
C PRO A 312 -0.69 3.28 -20.83
N GLU A 313 -0.37 2.45 -21.82
CA GLU A 313 -0.56 2.73 -23.24
C GLU A 313 -1.36 1.61 -23.88
N GLU A 314 -2.00 1.90 -25.01
CA GLU A 314 -2.69 0.89 -25.79
C GLU A 314 -1.69 -0.15 -26.34
N PRO A 315 -1.85 -1.44 -25.98
CA PRO A 315 -0.95 -2.46 -26.48
C PRO A 315 -1.07 -2.63 -27.98
N VAL A 316 0.08 -2.66 -28.67
CA VAL A 316 0.16 -2.87 -30.13
C VAL A 316 -0.03 -4.34 -30.50
N LYS A 317 0.34 -5.25 -29.59
CA LYS A 317 0.27 -6.69 -29.79
C LYS A 317 -0.66 -7.32 -28.77
N ARG A 318 -1.51 -8.24 -29.23
CA ARG A 318 -2.34 -9.02 -28.34
C ARG A 318 -1.53 -10.14 -27.65
N ASP A 319 -1.93 -10.51 -26.46
CA ASP A 319 -1.30 -11.57 -25.67
C ASP A 319 -1.79 -12.96 -26.13
N SER A 320 -3.11 -13.09 -26.32
CA SER A 320 -3.76 -14.35 -26.68
C SER A 320 -4.91 -14.13 -27.67
N PRO A 321 -5.17 -15.07 -28.60
CA PRO A 321 -4.29 -16.13 -29.05
C PRO A 321 -3.19 -15.58 -29.99
N ARG A 322 -1.95 -16.08 -29.87
CA ARG A 322 -0.84 -15.75 -30.77
C ARG A 322 -0.98 -16.49 -32.09
N ARG A 323 -1.64 -15.86 -33.08
CA ARG A 323 -2.01 -16.49 -34.38
C ARG A 323 -0.84 -17.21 -35.04
N ALA A 324 0.29 -16.54 -35.17
CA ALA A 324 1.46 -17.13 -35.81
C ALA A 324 1.96 -18.40 -35.10
N PHE A 325 2.01 -18.36 -33.76
CA PHE A 325 2.41 -19.52 -32.97
C PHE A 325 1.43 -20.67 -33.10
N LEU A 326 0.12 -20.40 -33.03
CA LEU A 326 -0.90 -21.43 -33.21
C LEU A 326 -0.85 -22.08 -34.61
N MET A 327 -0.71 -21.27 -35.69
CA MET A 327 -0.57 -21.78 -37.03
C MET A 327 0.65 -22.70 -37.20
N VAL A 328 1.80 -22.29 -36.66
CA VAL A 328 3.04 -23.09 -36.74
C VAL A 328 2.92 -24.36 -35.93
N MET A 329 2.42 -24.28 -34.71
CA MET A 329 2.26 -25.45 -33.83
C MET A 329 1.28 -26.48 -34.42
N TRP A 330 0.08 -26.06 -34.79
CA TRP A 330 -0.92 -26.94 -35.38
C TRP A 330 -0.54 -27.40 -36.77
N GLY A 331 0.13 -26.57 -37.57
CA GLY A 331 0.71 -26.96 -38.86
C GLY A 331 1.77 -28.08 -38.72
N ALA A 332 2.64 -27.96 -37.71
CA ALA A 332 3.63 -29.01 -37.40
C ALA A 332 2.96 -30.33 -36.97
N ILE A 333 1.94 -30.25 -36.09
CA ILE A 333 1.15 -31.44 -35.68
C ILE A 333 0.47 -32.05 -36.89
N GLY A 334 -0.17 -31.24 -37.73
CA GLY A 334 -0.81 -31.72 -38.98
C GLY A 334 0.19 -32.37 -39.95
N ALA A 335 1.41 -31.80 -40.06
CA ALA A 335 2.46 -32.40 -40.90
C ALA A 335 2.94 -33.74 -40.35
N LEU A 336 3.04 -33.91 -39.03
CA LEU A 336 3.35 -35.23 -38.41
C LEU A 336 2.26 -36.25 -38.66
N VAL A 337 0.98 -35.88 -38.51
CA VAL A 337 -0.16 -36.73 -38.83
C VAL A 337 -0.14 -37.11 -40.32
N GLY A 338 0.11 -36.13 -41.20
CA GLY A 338 0.23 -36.33 -42.64
C GLY A 338 1.39 -37.24 -43.03
N ALA A 339 2.50 -37.17 -42.32
CA ALA A 339 3.63 -38.13 -42.49
C ALA A 339 3.23 -39.54 -42.09
N GLY A 340 2.48 -39.72 -40.98
CA GLY A 340 1.90 -41.02 -40.59
C GLY A 340 0.98 -41.60 -41.63
N VAL A 341 0.07 -40.79 -42.21
CA VAL A 341 -0.83 -41.19 -43.29
C VAL A 341 -0.06 -41.57 -44.55
N ALA A 342 0.98 -40.81 -44.92
CA ALA A 342 1.84 -41.13 -46.06
C ALA A 342 2.59 -42.44 -45.90
N LEU A 343 3.01 -42.76 -44.67
CA LEU A 343 3.66 -44.05 -44.34
C LEU A 343 2.66 -45.23 -44.31
N ALA A 344 1.43 -45.02 -43.81
CA ALA A 344 0.38 -46.04 -43.73
C ALA A 344 -0.19 -46.41 -45.11
N ARG A 345 -0.21 -45.50 -46.07
CA ARG A 345 -0.66 -45.70 -47.45
C ARG A 345 0.42 -46.30 -48.35
N ARG A 346 1.34 -47.12 -47.85
CA ARG A 346 2.29 -47.86 -48.68
C ARG A 346 1.52 -48.67 -49.71
N PRO A 347 1.69 -48.47 -51.04
CA PRO A 347 1.31 -49.50 -52.00
C PRO A 347 2.23 -50.69 -51.76
N ARG A 348 1.66 -51.85 -51.48
CA ARG A 348 2.36 -53.14 -51.44
C ARG A 348 2.98 -53.46 -52.78
#